data_ec81f5f9b8507e0605eb42b2e428226f
#
_entry.id   ec81f5f9b8507e0605eb42b2e428226f
#
_cell.length_a   1.000
_cell.length_b   1.000
_cell.length_c   1.000
_cell.angle_alpha   90.00
_cell.angle_beta   90.00
_cell.angle_gamma   90.00
#
_symmetry.space_group_name_H-M   'P 1'
#
loop_
_entity.id
_entity.type
_entity.pdbx_description
1 polymer ?
#
loop_
_entity_poly.entity_id
_entity_poly.type
_entity_poly.pdbx_seq_one_letter_code
_entity_poly.pdbx_strand_id
1 'polypeptide(L)'
;MLTRVALHGGVGGPTTFRAGRGLVGYTIERVVRVSATSARLTFRHDGGDVHVEVPCGPRPLVPLDTLDQEHVSLTPRVKSLLTTMLQLHSLGRDICMVPATLDAEMRSQASSSKSTCIHLFAALLGYPVETIWLWKDVSGTELLMRRATTPSGATIWEPAPLTLSALRGSLVHLAGVHVLGPTLESLSRLTQDREMELWDGTRLTTDADVPLSNELVDGHVCRMAPNVRIIATAPQIGDWLSEGVANMFATLAAPPMTADEERAVVRQQSGVSETALDPVWAFVHKYRTQASDANVGLHKARRFGTRQLIRIARRLARWPDDDVYRLLFRNQLCDFLPRTVRDIVHQMLLDVGIAPHGSEGAFQYKPPLRLSAPVVEAGTLAFFDESGKPVLRVPRYDWRSKDPEGASLIPNAHGSFFHNTQQTGLMHSIVQDLETLDEHLLLMGAQGTGKNKIMDQVLELLDRPREYIQMNRDLSLIHI
;
A
#
# COMPACT_ATOMS: atom_id res chain seq x y z
N MET A 1 11.72 31.51 12.23
CA MET A 1 13.18 31.53 12.40
C MET A 1 13.78 30.59 11.34
N LEU A 2 14.46 31.12 10.33
CA LEU A 2 15.07 30.33 9.24
C LEU A 2 16.35 29.68 9.78
N THR A 3 16.30 28.38 10.07
CA THR A 3 17.50 27.64 10.47
C THR A 3 18.45 27.54 9.28
N ARG A 4 19.58 28.21 9.37
CA ARG A 4 20.67 28.08 8.39
C ARG A 4 21.35 26.73 8.56
N VAL A 5 21.14 25.84 7.60
CA VAL A 5 21.92 24.60 7.51
C VAL A 5 23.23 24.97 6.81
N ALA A 6 24.34 24.94 7.54
CA ALA A 6 25.65 25.13 6.96
C ALA A 6 26.10 23.91 6.17
N LEU A 7 26.31 24.07 4.90
CA LEU A 7 26.89 23.05 4.01
C LEU A 7 28.40 23.20 4.01
N HIS A 8 29.12 22.15 4.37
CA HIS A 8 30.57 22.08 4.22
C HIS A 8 30.89 21.47 2.85
N GLY A 9 31.06 22.34 1.86
CA GLY A 9 31.62 21.96 0.56
C GLY A 9 33.13 22.07 0.62
N GLY A 10 33.86 21.11 0.07
CA GLY A 10 35.30 21.22 -0.12
C GLY A 10 35.63 22.38 -1.06
N VAL A 11 36.46 23.33 -0.59
CA VAL A 11 37.06 24.45 -1.31
C VAL A 11 36.06 25.35 -2.07
N GLY A 12 35.12 25.91 -1.35
CA GLY A 12 34.20 26.96 -1.83
C GLY A 12 33.24 27.30 -0.72
N GLY A 13 33.13 28.57 -0.33
CA GLY A 13 32.42 29.03 0.85
C GLY A 13 31.02 28.46 1.09
N PRO A 14 30.40 28.72 2.25
CA PRO A 14 29.16 28.08 2.67
C PRO A 14 28.00 28.33 1.70
N THR A 15 27.52 27.30 1.04
CA THR A 15 26.34 27.38 0.17
C THR A 15 25.10 27.26 1.05
N THR A 16 24.29 28.30 1.07
CA THR A 16 23.01 28.31 1.81
C THR A 16 21.86 27.88 0.92
N PHE A 17 21.10 26.85 1.33
CA PHE A 17 19.85 26.50 0.68
C PHE A 17 18.80 27.60 0.90
N ARG A 18 18.23 28.15 -0.18
CA ARG A 18 17.06 29.02 -0.10
C ARG A 18 15.79 28.15 -0.21
N ALA A 19 14.91 28.27 0.77
CA ALA A 19 13.59 27.67 0.71
C ALA A 19 12.83 28.18 -0.54
N GLY A 20 12.34 27.27 -1.38
CA GLY A 20 11.42 27.63 -2.47
C GLY A 20 11.72 27.08 -3.86
N ARG A 21 12.93 26.61 -4.14
CA ARG A 21 13.21 25.85 -5.38
C ARG A 21 13.95 24.59 -4.97
N GLY A 22 13.34 23.42 -5.20
CA GLY A 22 14.05 22.14 -5.07
C GLY A 22 15.37 22.26 -5.82
N LEU A 23 16.43 21.68 -5.28
CA LEU A 23 17.76 21.69 -5.90
C LEU A 23 17.68 20.86 -7.19
N VAL A 24 17.35 21.52 -8.28
CA VAL A 24 17.34 20.92 -9.61
C VAL A 24 18.76 20.49 -9.95
N GLY A 25 18.92 19.22 -10.38
CA GLY A 25 20.23 18.69 -10.79
C GLY A 25 21.00 17.95 -9.70
N TYR A 26 20.51 17.90 -8.46
CA TYR A 26 21.14 17.10 -7.41
C TYR A 26 20.54 15.69 -7.37
N THR A 27 21.40 14.68 -7.19
CA THR A 27 21.00 13.28 -7.03
C THR A 27 21.64 12.73 -5.77
N ILE A 28 20.87 12.00 -4.95
CA ILE A 28 21.44 11.29 -3.80
C ILE A 28 22.37 10.18 -4.27
N GLU A 29 23.57 10.13 -3.73
CA GLU A 29 24.57 9.14 -4.05
C GLU A 29 24.88 8.22 -2.88
N ARG A 30 24.99 8.78 -1.68
CA ARG A 30 25.40 8.02 -0.51
C ARG A 30 24.75 8.53 0.78
N VAL A 31 24.47 7.60 1.67
CA VAL A 31 24.00 7.87 3.04
C VAL A 31 24.92 7.09 4.00
N VAL A 32 25.52 7.76 4.96
CA VAL A 32 26.46 7.15 5.91
C VAL A 32 26.13 7.60 7.32
N ARG A 33 26.06 6.69 8.26
CA ARG A 33 25.86 7.00 9.68
C ARG A 33 27.11 7.73 10.23
N VAL A 34 26.88 8.83 10.90
CA VAL A 34 27.92 9.63 11.56
C VAL A 34 27.90 9.40 13.08
N SER A 35 26.70 9.35 13.65
CA SER A 35 26.49 9.09 15.07
C SER A 35 25.27 8.17 15.31
N ALA A 36 24.93 7.88 16.54
CA ALA A 36 23.73 7.11 16.88
C ALA A 36 22.45 7.77 16.35
N THR A 37 22.44 9.11 16.22
CA THR A 37 21.25 9.91 15.89
C THR A 37 21.43 10.76 14.63
N SER A 38 22.58 10.69 13.93
CA SER A 38 22.84 11.47 12.73
C SER A 38 23.45 10.64 11.61
N ALA A 39 23.12 11.04 10.37
CA ALA A 39 23.66 10.49 9.14
C ALA A 39 24.10 11.61 8.21
N ARG A 40 25.12 11.34 7.39
CA ARG A 40 25.60 12.24 6.35
C ARG A 40 25.03 11.81 5.00
N LEU A 41 24.34 12.75 4.35
CA LEU A 41 23.88 12.63 2.98
C LEU A 41 24.93 13.19 2.05
N THR A 42 25.22 12.49 0.97
CA THR A 42 26.06 13.00 -0.14
C THR A 42 25.20 13.13 -1.38
N PHE A 43 25.05 14.36 -1.86
CA PHE A 43 24.35 14.65 -3.11
C PHE A 43 25.37 15.01 -4.19
N ARG A 44 25.25 14.39 -5.36
CA ARG A 44 26.05 14.73 -6.54
C ARG A 44 25.34 15.79 -7.39
N HIS A 45 26.14 16.75 -7.87
CA HIS A 45 25.76 17.78 -8.83
C HIS A 45 26.94 18.05 -9.78
N ASP A 46 26.69 18.66 -10.93
CA ASP A 46 27.73 18.99 -11.95
C ASP A 46 28.88 19.81 -11.40
N GLY A 47 28.70 20.54 -10.31
CA GLY A 47 29.71 21.36 -9.63
C GLY A 47 30.46 20.66 -8.48
N GLY A 48 30.21 19.39 -8.24
CA GLY A 48 30.82 18.59 -7.15
C GLY A 48 29.83 18.04 -6.14
N ASP A 49 30.35 17.30 -5.17
CA ASP A 49 29.55 16.65 -4.14
C ASP A 49 29.20 17.60 -2.99
N VAL A 50 27.97 17.54 -2.53
CA VAL A 50 27.48 18.32 -1.39
C VAL A 50 27.14 17.36 -0.24
N HIS A 51 27.67 17.66 0.94
CA HIS A 51 27.46 16.85 2.14
C HIS A 51 26.58 17.59 3.14
N VAL A 52 25.54 16.89 3.65
CA VAL A 52 24.64 17.44 4.65
C VAL A 52 24.47 16.43 5.77
N GLU A 53 24.61 16.86 7.03
CA GLU A 53 24.30 16.03 8.17
C GLU A 53 22.83 16.20 8.57
N VAL A 54 22.15 15.07 8.80
CA VAL A 54 20.72 15.02 9.10
C VAL A 54 20.43 14.08 10.28
N PRO A 55 19.35 14.31 11.02
CA PRO A 55 18.88 13.32 12.00
C PRO A 55 18.55 11.99 11.31
N CYS A 56 18.80 10.89 12.00
CA CYS A 56 18.45 9.54 11.52
C CYS A 56 17.83 8.70 12.62
N GLY A 57 17.18 7.60 12.24
CA GLY A 57 16.56 6.66 13.16
C GLY A 57 17.58 5.73 13.84
N PRO A 58 17.13 4.97 14.83
CA PRO A 58 18.01 4.10 15.63
C PRO A 58 18.42 2.81 14.93
N ARG A 59 17.73 2.41 13.83
CA ARG A 59 18.01 1.17 13.10
C ARG A 59 19.25 1.30 12.21
N PRO A 60 19.93 0.18 11.84
CA PRO A 60 20.97 0.20 10.83
C PRO A 60 20.49 0.88 9.53
N LEU A 61 21.38 1.61 8.86
CA LEU A 61 21.11 2.19 7.55
C LEU A 61 21.27 1.10 6.49
N VAL A 62 20.39 1.10 5.52
CA VAL A 62 20.50 0.22 4.34
C VAL A 62 21.16 1.04 3.21
N PRO A 63 22.30 0.61 2.68
CA PRO A 63 22.95 1.31 1.56
C PRO A 63 22.07 1.37 0.31
N LEU A 64 22.18 2.45 -0.45
CA LEU A 64 21.38 2.65 -1.64
C LEU A 64 21.55 1.53 -2.68
N ASP A 65 22.78 1.02 -2.83
CA ASP A 65 23.11 -0.06 -3.76
C ASP A 65 22.48 -1.40 -3.36
N THR A 66 22.29 -1.65 -2.06
CA THR A 66 21.64 -2.86 -1.56
C THR A 66 20.13 -2.80 -1.78
N LEU A 67 19.51 -1.63 -1.70
CA LEU A 67 18.08 -1.44 -1.95
C LEU A 67 17.69 -1.79 -3.40
N ASP A 68 18.58 -1.60 -4.36
CA ASP A 68 18.35 -1.94 -5.77
C ASP A 68 18.31 -3.47 -6.02
N GLN A 69 18.85 -4.27 -5.09
CA GLN A 69 18.93 -5.74 -5.20
C GLN A 69 17.71 -6.46 -4.58
N GLU A 70 16.99 -5.83 -3.67
CA GLU A 70 15.89 -6.44 -2.90
C GLU A 70 14.49 -6.25 -3.53
N HIS A 71 14.33 -6.52 -4.84
CA HIS A 71 13.03 -6.45 -5.55
C HIS A 71 12.35 -5.07 -5.56
N VAL A 72 13.08 -4.00 -5.26
CA VAL A 72 12.59 -2.62 -5.36
C VAL A 72 13.20 -1.96 -6.57
N SER A 73 12.38 -1.62 -7.57
CA SER A 73 12.84 -0.87 -8.74
C SER A 73 13.21 0.56 -8.35
N LEU A 74 14.51 0.85 -8.21
CA LEU A 74 15.02 2.22 -8.08
C LEU A 74 15.02 2.92 -9.43
N THR A 75 13.83 3.20 -9.98
CA THR A 75 13.71 3.96 -11.22
C THR A 75 14.26 5.39 -11.05
N PRO A 76 14.64 6.08 -12.15
CA PRO A 76 15.09 7.48 -12.09
C PRO A 76 14.09 8.38 -11.36
N ARG A 77 12.78 8.13 -11.53
CA ARG A 77 11.70 8.83 -10.83
C ARG A 77 11.73 8.59 -9.32
N VAL A 78 11.89 7.34 -8.88
CA VAL A 78 11.99 7.01 -7.45
C VAL A 78 13.24 7.65 -6.84
N LYS A 79 14.39 7.61 -7.53
CA LYS A 79 15.61 8.30 -7.09
C LYS A 79 15.41 9.81 -6.95
N SER A 80 14.73 10.44 -7.90
CA SER A 80 14.40 11.86 -7.83
C SER A 80 13.49 12.20 -6.65
N LEU A 81 12.45 11.41 -6.43
CA LEU A 81 11.56 11.58 -5.27
C LEU A 81 12.31 11.41 -3.95
N LEU A 82 13.13 10.36 -3.81
CA LEU A 82 13.96 10.15 -2.62
C LEU A 82 14.94 11.29 -2.39
N THR A 83 15.58 11.78 -3.45
CA THR A 83 16.47 12.95 -3.37
C THR A 83 15.74 14.16 -2.80
N THR A 84 14.54 14.46 -3.31
CA THR A 84 13.73 15.59 -2.82
C THR A 84 13.26 15.35 -1.37
N MET A 85 12.85 14.14 -1.01
CA MET A 85 12.48 13.80 0.37
C MET A 85 13.64 14.01 1.33
N LEU A 86 14.86 13.59 0.96
CA LEU A 86 16.07 13.77 1.77
C LEU A 86 16.48 15.25 1.88
N GLN A 87 16.29 16.05 0.82
CA GLN A 87 16.49 17.50 0.86
C GLN A 87 15.51 18.18 1.82
N LEU A 88 14.22 17.84 1.75
CA LEU A 88 13.19 18.37 2.66
C LEU A 88 13.45 17.94 4.11
N HIS A 89 13.89 16.70 4.31
CA HIS A 89 14.31 16.20 5.61
C HIS A 89 15.49 17.00 6.19
N SER A 90 16.49 17.35 5.37
CA SER A 90 17.62 18.16 5.81
C SER A 90 17.23 19.58 6.24
N LEU A 91 16.10 20.08 5.75
CA LEU A 91 15.48 21.34 6.17
C LEU A 91 14.56 21.19 7.40
N GLY A 92 14.47 19.99 7.97
CA GLY A 92 13.61 19.72 9.13
C GLY A 92 12.11 19.72 8.80
N ARG A 93 11.71 19.63 7.52
CA ARG A 93 10.32 19.73 7.10
C ARG A 93 9.64 18.37 7.09
N ASP A 94 8.41 18.33 7.58
CA ASP A 94 7.49 17.21 7.34
C ASP A 94 6.95 17.28 5.91
N ILE A 95 6.60 16.13 5.34
CA ILE A 95 6.32 16.00 3.92
C ILE A 95 4.88 15.53 3.70
N CYS A 96 4.17 16.15 2.75
CA CYS A 96 2.92 15.60 2.22
C CYS A 96 3.09 15.17 0.76
N MET A 97 3.01 13.86 0.49
CA MET A 97 3.14 13.32 -0.86
C MET A 97 1.77 13.24 -1.54
N VAL A 98 1.63 13.95 -2.65
CA VAL A 98 0.43 13.99 -3.47
C VAL A 98 0.77 13.63 -4.93
N PRO A 99 -0.20 13.17 -5.76
CA PRO A 99 0.07 13.02 -7.19
C PRO A 99 0.33 14.36 -7.86
N ALA A 100 1.25 14.41 -8.81
CA ALA A 100 1.58 15.62 -9.59
C ALA A 100 0.54 15.96 -10.67
N THR A 101 -0.56 15.22 -10.75
CA THR A 101 -1.56 15.38 -11.79
C THR A 101 -2.97 15.41 -11.21
N LEU A 102 -3.83 16.25 -11.82
CA LEU A 102 -5.27 16.27 -11.58
C LEU A 102 -6.02 15.26 -12.45
N ASP A 103 -5.36 14.73 -13.48
CA ASP A 103 -5.92 13.71 -14.33
C ASP A 103 -6.15 12.42 -13.54
N ALA A 104 -7.38 11.95 -13.55
CA ALA A 104 -7.85 10.81 -12.80
C ALA A 104 -7.13 9.50 -13.20
N GLU A 105 -6.80 9.34 -14.47
CA GLU A 105 -6.10 8.18 -15.02
C GLU A 105 -4.63 8.15 -14.56
N MET A 106 -3.91 9.25 -14.75
CA MET A 106 -2.52 9.37 -14.35
C MET A 106 -2.32 9.32 -12.83
N ARG A 107 -3.35 9.69 -12.04
CA ARG A 107 -3.30 9.59 -10.57
C ARG A 107 -3.08 8.16 -10.07
N SER A 108 -3.64 7.16 -10.74
CA SER A 108 -3.46 5.77 -10.34
C SER A 108 -2.00 5.30 -10.49
N GLN A 109 -1.31 5.79 -11.51
CA GLN A 109 0.11 5.53 -11.76
C GLN A 109 1.01 6.32 -10.80
N ALA A 110 0.72 7.61 -10.57
CA ALA A 110 1.45 8.45 -9.63
C ALA A 110 1.33 7.97 -8.17
N SER A 111 0.22 7.32 -7.81
CA SER A 111 -0.02 6.83 -6.44
C SER A 111 0.74 5.55 -6.11
N SER A 112 1.21 4.80 -7.08
CA SER A 112 1.70 3.42 -6.87
C SER A 112 3.01 3.31 -6.09
N SER A 113 3.84 4.34 -6.07
CA SER A 113 5.18 4.28 -5.45
C SER A 113 5.35 5.13 -4.19
N LYS A 114 4.33 5.84 -3.71
CA LYS A 114 4.46 6.70 -2.52
C LYS A 114 4.88 5.91 -1.28
N SER A 115 4.17 4.83 -0.96
CA SER A 115 4.53 3.96 0.18
C SER A 115 5.92 3.35 0.03
N THR A 116 6.28 2.92 -1.19
CA THR A 116 7.63 2.41 -1.49
C THR A 116 8.69 3.46 -1.20
N CYS A 117 8.51 4.70 -1.66
CA CYS A 117 9.44 5.79 -1.36
C CYS A 117 9.59 6.06 0.14
N ILE A 118 8.49 5.96 0.91
CA ILE A 118 8.54 6.12 2.38
C ILE A 118 9.35 4.99 3.02
N HIS A 119 9.15 3.74 2.62
CA HIS A 119 9.92 2.60 3.14
C HIS A 119 11.40 2.70 2.75
N LEU A 120 11.70 3.09 1.52
CA LEU A 120 13.08 3.33 1.08
C LEU A 120 13.74 4.46 1.85
N PHE A 121 13.05 5.58 2.05
CA PHE A 121 13.51 6.69 2.88
C PHE A 121 13.81 6.23 4.32
N ALA A 122 12.90 5.45 4.89
CA ALA A 122 13.08 4.92 6.23
C ALA A 122 14.26 3.96 6.33
N ALA A 123 14.45 3.08 5.34
CA ALA A 123 15.58 2.15 5.28
C ALA A 123 16.92 2.89 5.14
N LEU A 124 16.99 3.90 4.26
CA LEU A 124 18.19 4.72 4.05
C LEU A 124 18.62 5.46 5.32
N LEU A 125 17.66 5.93 6.11
CA LEU A 125 17.92 6.72 7.33
C LEU A 125 17.77 5.91 8.63
N GLY A 126 17.48 4.61 8.55
CA GLY A 126 17.36 3.74 9.71
C GLY A 126 16.15 4.03 10.61
N TYR A 127 15.05 4.56 10.06
CA TYR A 127 13.83 4.81 10.82
C TYR A 127 12.98 3.57 11.01
N PRO A 128 12.44 3.30 12.21
CA PRO A 128 11.22 2.52 12.35
C PRO A 128 10.04 3.32 11.78
N VAL A 129 9.20 2.67 10.98
CA VAL A 129 8.00 3.31 10.39
C VAL A 129 6.77 2.93 11.19
N GLU A 130 6.02 3.93 11.64
CA GLU A 130 4.68 3.76 12.20
C GLU A 130 3.66 4.27 11.20
N THR A 131 2.86 3.37 10.61
CA THR A 131 1.83 3.75 9.65
C THR A 131 0.47 3.86 10.31
N ILE A 132 -0.09 5.06 10.30
CA ILE A 132 -1.41 5.38 10.83
C ILE A 132 -2.36 5.58 9.66
N TRP A 133 -3.28 4.65 9.49
CA TRP A 133 -4.35 4.75 8.51
C TRP A 133 -5.44 5.67 9.06
N LEU A 134 -5.78 6.69 8.28
CA LEU A 134 -6.78 7.68 8.67
C LEU A 134 -8.13 7.31 8.05
N TRP A 135 -9.20 7.45 8.82
CA TRP A 135 -10.58 7.24 8.40
C TRP A 135 -11.45 8.44 8.80
N LYS A 136 -12.61 8.55 8.17
CA LYS A 136 -13.44 9.77 8.22
C LYS A 136 -13.85 10.21 9.62
N ASP A 137 -14.05 9.27 10.53
CA ASP A 137 -14.59 9.54 11.86
C ASP A 137 -13.51 9.68 12.95
N VAL A 138 -12.22 9.63 12.57
CA VAL A 138 -11.11 9.85 13.50
C VAL A 138 -11.08 11.31 13.94
N SER A 139 -11.08 11.52 15.24
CA SER A 139 -10.89 12.85 15.83
C SER A 139 -9.41 13.19 16.00
N GLY A 140 -9.07 14.48 16.01
CA GLY A 140 -7.72 14.94 16.33
C GLY A 140 -7.23 14.45 17.69
N THR A 141 -8.15 14.29 18.65
CA THR A 141 -7.87 13.74 19.97
C THR A 141 -7.40 12.28 19.89
N GLU A 142 -8.11 11.44 19.13
CA GLU A 142 -7.79 10.01 19.00
C GLU A 142 -6.47 9.75 18.28
N LEU A 143 -5.99 10.71 17.48
CA LEU A 143 -4.65 10.63 16.88
C LEU A 143 -3.54 10.75 17.92
N LEU A 144 -3.79 11.46 19.02
CA LEU A 144 -2.81 11.75 20.07
C LEU A 144 -2.99 10.88 21.30
N MET A 145 -4.23 10.68 21.73
CA MET A 145 -4.59 9.93 22.94
C MET A 145 -5.81 9.05 22.69
N ARG A 146 -5.82 7.88 23.27
CA ARG A 146 -6.95 6.94 23.21
C ARG A 146 -7.54 6.74 24.59
N ARG A 147 -8.86 6.60 24.64
CA ARG A 147 -9.54 6.18 25.87
C ARG A 147 -9.42 4.66 26.00
N ALA A 148 -8.95 4.20 27.14
CA ALA A 148 -8.94 2.80 27.52
C ALA A 148 -9.71 2.62 28.82
N THR A 149 -10.30 1.44 29.02
CA THR A 149 -10.98 1.05 30.25
C THR A 149 -10.12 0.04 30.99
N THR A 150 -9.75 0.35 32.21
CA THR A 150 -9.00 -0.58 33.06
C THR A 150 -9.88 -1.77 33.46
N PRO A 151 -9.29 -2.90 33.90
CA PRO A 151 -10.08 -4.03 34.44
C PRO A 151 -10.98 -3.65 35.63
N SER A 152 -10.64 -2.57 36.35
CA SER A 152 -11.46 -2.02 37.45
C SER A 152 -12.64 -1.14 36.96
N GLY A 153 -12.80 -0.92 35.65
CA GLY A 153 -13.85 -0.08 35.07
C GLY A 153 -13.53 1.41 35.01
N ALA A 154 -12.35 1.84 35.45
CA ALA A 154 -11.94 3.24 35.35
C ALA A 154 -11.51 3.59 33.90
N THR A 155 -11.86 4.79 33.43
CA THR A 155 -11.40 5.30 32.15
C THR A 155 -10.05 5.99 32.31
N ILE A 156 -9.08 5.57 31.49
CA ILE A 156 -7.75 6.19 31.44
C ILE A 156 -7.47 6.69 30.01
N TRP A 157 -6.52 7.59 29.90
CA TRP A 157 -5.99 8.04 28.62
C TRP A 157 -4.67 7.33 28.34
N GLU A 158 -4.56 6.70 27.18
CA GLU A 158 -3.35 6.06 26.70
C GLU A 158 -2.79 6.82 25.50
N PRO A 159 -1.45 6.95 25.39
CA PRO A 159 -0.84 7.59 24.24
C PRO A 159 -1.12 6.79 22.95
N ALA A 160 -1.62 7.48 21.93
CA ALA A 160 -1.81 6.89 20.61
C ALA A 160 -0.46 6.67 19.88
N PRO A 161 -0.42 5.86 18.81
CA PRO A 161 0.80 5.59 18.07
C PRO A 161 1.55 6.83 17.59
N LEU A 162 0.85 7.93 17.28
CA LEU A 162 1.49 9.19 16.90
C LEU A 162 2.31 9.79 18.05
N THR A 163 1.74 9.84 19.24
CA THR A 163 2.41 10.34 20.44
C THR A 163 3.60 9.46 20.83
N LEU A 164 3.44 8.13 20.82
CA LEU A 164 4.53 7.19 21.08
C LEU A 164 5.66 7.35 20.06
N SER A 165 5.33 7.56 18.80
CA SER A 165 6.32 7.79 17.74
C SER A 165 7.06 9.12 17.91
N ALA A 166 6.37 10.15 18.41
CA ALA A 166 7.00 11.45 18.71
C ALA A 166 8.03 11.32 19.84
N LEU A 167 7.75 10.51 20.86
CA LEU A 167 8.70 10.25 21.96
C LEU A 167 9.88 9.38 21.50
N ARG A 168 9.64 8.36 20.68
CA ARG A 168 10.64 7.35 20.26
C ARG A 168 11.48 7.76 19.06
N GLY A 169 11.12 8.84 18.36
CA GLY A 169 11.82 9.29 17.16
C GLY A 169 11.60 8.37 15.94
N SER A 170 10.39 7.87 15.79
CA SER A 170 9.98 7.09 14.62
C SER A 170 9.60 7.99 13.45
N LEU A 171 9.61 7.42 12.24
CA LEU A 171 8.98 8.00 11.06
C LEU A 171 7.49 7.68 11.09
N VAL A 172 6.66 8.69 11.23
CA VAL A 172 5.20 8.54 11.17
C VAL A 172 4.72 8.68 9.74
N HIS A 173 4.02 7.68 9.24
CA HIS A 173 3.32 7.74 7.96
C HIS A 173 1.82 7.93 8.20
N LEU A 174 1.31 9.14 7.96
CA LEU A 174 -0.13 9.42 7.97
C LEU A 174 -0.72 9.07 6.60
N ALA A 175 -1.38 7.92 6.52
CA ALA A 175 -1.93 7.41 5.26
C ALA A 175 -3.38 7.85 5.06
N GLY A 176 -3.65 8.57 3.97
CA GLY A 176 -5.01 8.98 3.62
C GLY A 176 -5.48 10.29 4.24
N VAL A 177 -4.59 11.26 4.41
CA VAL A 177 -4.90 12.55 5.07
C VAL A 177 -6.08 13.33 4.47
N HIS A 178 -6.43 13.05 3.22
CA HIS A 178 -7.57 13.67 2.52
C HIS A 178 -8.93 13.38 3.16
N VAL A 179 -9.05 12.36 4.00
CA VAL A 179 -10.32 12.01 4.63
C VAL A 179 -10.63 12.86 5.86
N LEU A 180 -9.60 13.46 6.48
CA LEU A 180 -9.74 14.26 7.69
C LEU A 180 -10.06 15.73 7.42
N GLY A 181 -9.64 16.26 6.26
CA GLY A 181 -9.84 17.66 5.92
C GLY A 181 -9.34 18.62 7.04
N PRO A 182 -10.19 19.56 7.50
CA PRO A 182 -9.81 20.54 8.51
C PRO A 182 -9.41 19.93 9.88
N THR A 183 -9.87 18.73 10.22
CA THR A 183 -9.49 18.05 11.47
C THR A 183 -7.98 17.85 11.58
N LEU A 184 -7.29 17.75 10.44
CA LEU A 184 -5.84 17.61 10.40
C LEU A 184 -5.12 18.85 10.98
N GLU A 185 -5.74 20.02 10.94
CA GLU A 185 -5.17 21.27 11.50
C GLU A 185 -4.94 21.19 13.01
N SER A 186 -5.64 20.28 13.71
CA SER A 186 -5.38 20.00 15.14
C SER A 186 -3.94 19.56 15.41
N LEU A 187 -3.22 19.04 14.38
CA LEU A 187 -1.82 18.65 14.48
C LEU A 187 -0.84 19.78 14.11
N SER A 188 -1.31 20.99 13.83
CA SER A 188 -0.48 22.11 13.36
C SER A 188 0.68 22.43 14.32
N ARG A 189 0.41 22.51 15.62
CA ARG A 189 1.43 22.76 16.63
C ARG A 189 2.49 21.66 16.69
N LEU A 190 2.08 20.40 16.53
CA LEU A 190 3.00 19.27 16.50
C LEU A 190 3.94 19.31 15.28
N THR A 191 3.42 19.72 14.12
CA THR A 191 4.19 19.76 12.87
C THR A 191 5.03 21.01 12.70
N GLN A 192 4.52 22.18 13.10
CA GLN A 192 5.16 23.48 12.91
C GLN A 192 6.06 23.86 14.07
N ASP A 193 5.54 23.78 15.29
CA ASP A 193 6.23 24.26 16.50
C ASP A 193 6.96 23.12 17.22
N ARG A 194 6.67 21.88 16.88
CA ARG A 194 7.16 20.70 17.62
C ARG A 194 6.74 20.75 19.09
N GLU A 195 5.53 21.19 19.34
CA GLU A 195 4.90 21.23 20.65
C GLU A 195 3.47 20.73 20.57
N MET A 196 2.98 20.09 21.63
CA MET A 196 1.59 19.66 21.73
C MET A 196 1.19 19.52 23.19
N GLU A 197 -0.01 19.96 23.51
CA GLU A 197 -0.65 19.68 24.78
C GLU A 197 -1.63 18.53 24.62
N LEU A 198 -1.51 17.51 25.46
CA LEU A 198 -2.35 16.33 25.47
C LEU A 198 -3.52 16.49 26.43
N TRP A 199 -4.54 15.64 26.31
CA TRP A 199 -5.77 15.75 27.09
C TRP A 199 -5.63 15.39 28.58
N ASP A 200 -4.57 14.73 28.96
CA ASP A 200 -4.18 14.43 30.34
C ASP A 200 -3.39 15.57 31.01
N GLY A 201 -3.19 16.68 30.29
CA GLY A 201 -2.39 17.82 30.73
C GLY A 201 -0.89 17.67 30.48
N THR A 202 -0.46 16.58 29.88
CA THR A 202 0.94 16.39 29.49
C THR A 202 1.29 17.31 28.31
N ARG A 203 2.46 17.92 28.35
CA ARG A 203 2.97 18.76 27.28
C ARG A 203 4.17 18.12 26.60
N LEU A 204 4.06 17.93 25.30
CA LEU A 204 5.19 17.52 24.44
C LEU A 204 5.96 18.78 24.02
N THR A 205 7.29 18.73 24.11
CA THR A 205 8.21 19.82 23.72
C THR A 205 9.47 19.29 23.09
N THR A 206 10.24 20.14 22.44
CA THR A 206 11.61 19.87 21.98
C THR A 206 12.67 20.53 22.86
N ASP A 207 12.30 21.10 23.97
CA ASP A 207 13.23 21.75 24.90
C ASP A 207 14.35 20.79 25.31
N ALA A 208 15.60 21.25 25.15
CA ALA A 208 16.78 20.46 25.45
C ALA A 208 16.99 20.22 26.95
N ASP A 209 16.43 21.08 27.79
CA ASP A 209 16.55 20.98 29.25
C ASP A 209 15.65 19.87 29.83
N VAL A 210 14.65 19.41 29.05
CA VAL A 210 13.81 18.27 29.42
C VAL A 210 14.49 16.98 29.01
N PRO A 211 14.65 15.99 29.91
CA PRO A 211 15.26 14.71 29.57
C PRO A 211 14.45 13.92 28.56
N LEU A 212 15.11 13.20 27.66
CA LEU A 212 14.44 12.28 26.73
C LEU A 212 13.85 11.10 27.50
N SER A 213 12.59 10.78 27.24
CA SER A 213 11.89 9.61 27.75
C SER A 213 11.13 8.93 26.62
N ASN A 214 11.11 7.60 26.62
CA ASN A 214 10.28 6.82 25.70
C ASN A 214 8.86 6.59 26.22
N GLU A 215 8.58 7.04 27.45
CA GLU A 215 7.31 6.88 28.15
C GLU A 215 6.70 8.25 28.44
N LEU A 216 5.38 8.30 28.35
CA LEU A 216 4.59 9.45 28.76
C LEU A 216 4.43 9.43 30.27
N VAL A 217 4.57 10.59 30.90
CA VAL A 217 4.31 10.76 32.34
C VAL A 217 3.18 11.77 32.47
N ASP A 218 2.03 11.33 32.95
CA ASP A 218 0.81 12.12 33.06
C ASP A 218 1.02 13.45 33.77
N GLY A 219 0.55 14.53 33.16
CA GLY A 219 0.62 15.88 33.71
C GLY A 219 2.03 16.50 33.74
N HIS A 220 3.03 15.86 33.11
CA HIS A 220 4.39 16.35 33.04
C HIS A 220 4.77 16.87 31.66
N VAL A 221 5.90 17.59 31.58
CA VAL A 221 6.51 17.97 30.32
C VAL A 221 7.38 16.83 29.83
N CYS A 222 7.08 16.33 28.61
CA CYS A 222 7.82 15.24 27.99
C CYS A 222 8.52 15.75 26.73
N ARG A 223 9.80 15.37 26.56
CA ARG A 223 10.59 15.78 25.40
C ARG A 223 10.39 14.82 24.24
N MET A 224 10.00 15.38 23.09
CA MET A 224 9.97 14.64 21.83
C MET A 224 11.38 14.37 21.31
N ALA A 225 11.55 13.22 20.67
CA ALA A 225 12.81 12.88 20.02
C ALA A 225 13.11 13.85 18.86
N PRO A 226 14.34 14.37 18.73
CA PRO A 226 14.68 15.37 17.71
C PRO A 226 14.63 14.84 16.28
N ASN A 227 14.68 13.52 16.14
CA ASN A 227 14.63 12.83 14.85
C ASN A 227 13.22 12.44 14.39
N VAL A 228 12.16 12.70 15.18
CA VAL A 228 10.79 12.41 14.74
C VAL A 228 10.45 13.18 13.44
N ARG A 229 9.83 12.47 12.49
CA ARG A 229 9.36 13.04 11.22
C ARG A 229 8.02 12.48 10.85
N ILE A 230 7.22 13.29 10.17
CA ILE A 230 5.88 12.92 9.70
C ILE A 230 5.87 13.01 8.17
N ILE A 231 5.42 11.92 7.53
CA ILE A 231 5.15 11.90 6.10
C ILE A 231 3.67 11.57 5.89
N ALA A 232 2.95 12.52 5.34
CA ALA A 232 1.54 12.39 4.99
C ALA A 232 1.39 11.92 3.53
N THR A 233 0.34 11.17 3.24
CA THR A 233 0.02 10.78 1.86
C THR A 233 -1.46 10.97 1.55
N ALA A 234 -1.76 11.51 0.36
CA ALA A 234 -3.11 11.59 -0.17
C ALA A 234 -3.17 11.05 -1.61
N PRO A 235 -4.31 10.44 -2.03
CA PRO A 235 -4.49 9.94 -3.38
C PRO A 235 -4.75 11.04 -4.40
N GLN A 236 -5.15 12.23 -3.94
CA GLN A 236 -5.47 13.38 -4.79
C GLN A 236 -5.35 14.70 -4.00
N ILE A 237 -5.16 15.77 -4.75
CA ILE A 237 -5.33 17.14 -4.26
C ILE A 237 -6.84 17.46 -4.32
N GLY A 238 -7.34 18.25 -3.41
CA GLY A 238 -8.74 18.68 -3.36
C GLY A 238 -9.00 19.60 -2.18
N ASP A 239 -10.26 19.83 -1.86
CA ASP A 239 -10.72 20.80 -0.84
C ASP A 239 -10.23 20.49 0.59
N TRP A 240 -9.72 19.28 0.82
CA TRP A 240 -9.11 18.89 2.09
C TRP A 240 -7.78 19.62 2.37
N LEU A 241 -7.11 20.10 1.32
CA LEU A 241 -5.85 20.82 1.42
C LEU A 241 -6.13 22.33 1.62
N SER A 242 -6.61 22.67 2.81
CA SER A 242 -6.76 24.05 3.23
C SER A 242 -5.39 24.74 3.31
N GLU A 243 -5.39 26.08 3.41
CA GLU A 243 -4.17 26.85 3.63
C GLU A 243 -3.44 26.43 4.91
N GLY A 244 -4.20 26.16 5.99
CA GLY A 244 -3.66 25.66 7.25
C GLY A 244 -2.92 24.33 7.07
N VAL A 245 -3.56 23.36 6.43
CA VAL A 245 -2.94 22.04 6.15
C VAL A 245 -1.74 22.16 5.20
N ALA A 246 -1.82 23.02 4.19
CA ALA A 246 -0.70 23.25 3.26
C ALA A 246 0.55 23.83 3.94
N ASN A 247 0.37 24.63 4.99
CA ASN A 247 1.45 25.20 5.78
C ASN A 247 2.11 24.19 6.74
N MET A 248 1.40 23.12 7.12
CA MET A 248 1.93 22.07 8.00
C MET A 248 3.05 21.24 7.35
N PHE A 249 2.96 21.04 6.05
CA PHE A 249 3.81 20.11 5.31
C PHE A 249 4.51 20.79 4.13
N ALA A 250 5.70 20.29 3.79
CA ALA A 250 6.26 20.54 2.46
C ALA A 250 5.56 19.58 1.46
N THR A 251 4.82 20.16 0.53
CA THR A 251 4.09 19.34 -0.47
C THR A 251 5.06 18.82 -1.52
N LEU A 252 5.11 17.50 -1.65
CA LEU A 252 5.89 16.79 -2.66
C LEU A 252 4.95 16.17 -3.70
N ALA A 253 5.00 16.70 -4.90
CA ALA A 253 4.24 16.18 -6.03
C ALA A 253 4.94 14.98 -6.66
N ALA A 254 4.29 13.79 -6.59
CA ALA A 254 4.79 12.58 -7.21
C ALA A 254 4.34 12.50 -8.67
N PRO A 255 5.26 12.55 -9.66
CA PRO A 255 4.89 12.43 -11.07
C PRO A 255 4.40 11.01 -11.38
N PRO A 256 3.57 10.82 -12.43
CA PRO A 256 3.21 9.50 -12.91
C PRO A 256 4.43 8.75 -13.43
N MET A 257 4.38 7.42 -13.43
CA MET A 257 5.39 6.60 -14.10
C MET A 257 5.28 6.77 -15.62
N THR A 258 6.41 6.71 -16.32
CA THR A 258 6.40 6.53 -17.78
C THR A 258 5.97 5.10 -18.12
N ALA A 259 5.51 4.87 -19.35
CA ALA A 259 5.12 3.53 -19.79
C ALA A 259 6.28 2.53 -19.68
N ASP A 260 7.50 2.95 -20.00
CA ASP A 260 8.69 2.10 -19.93
C ASP A 260 9.08 1.78 -18.48
N GLU A 261 8.99 2.76 -17.58
CA GLU A 261 9.17 2.51 -16.13
C GLU A 261 8.13 1.53 -15.60
N GLU A 262 6.85 1.71 -15.97
CA GLU A 262 5.78 0.82 -15.53
C GLU A 262 6.00 -0.61 -16.02
N ARG A 263 6.41 -0.80 -17.30
CA ARG A 263 6.78 -2.10 -17.86
C ARG A 263 7.96 -2.74 -17.11
N ALA A 264 9.00 -1.96 -16.84
CA ALA A 264 10.17 -2.43 -16.10
C ALA A 264 9.80 -2.88 -14.68
N VAL A 265 8.98 -2.09 -13.96
CA VAL A 265 8.50 -2.43 -12.62
C VAL A 265 7.64 -3.69 -12.63
N VAL A 266 6.69 -3.82 -13.56
CA VAL A 266 5.82 -5.00 -13.65
C VAL A 266 6.65 -6.25 -13.95
N ARG A 267 7.60 -6.19 -14.86
CA ARG A 267 8.49 -7.31 -15.20
C ARG A 267 9.35 -7.74 -14.01
N GLN A 268 9.99 -6.79 -13.34
CA GLN A 268 10.84 -7.08 -12.17
C GLN A 268 10.05 -7.72 -11.04
N GLN A 269 8.82 -7.23 -10.79
CA GLN A 269 7.97 -7.70 -9.70
C GLN A 269 7.26 -9.02 -9.98
N SER A 270 7.14 -9.44 -11.24
CA SER A 270 6.39 -10.65 -11.62
C SER A 270 7.28 -11.77 -12.17
N GLY A 271 8.44 -11.45 -12.74
CA GLY A 271 9.30 -12.41 -13.42
C GLY A 271 8.73 -12.95 -14.75
N VAL A 272 7.62 -12.37 -15.25
CA VAL A 272 6.96 -12.83 -16.48
C VAL A 272 7.72 -12.36 -17.72
N SER A 273 7.65 -13.13 -18.80
CA SER A 273 8.23 -12.75 -20.11
C SER A 273 7.46 -11.56 -20.71
N GLU A 274 8.15 -10.69 -21.40
CA GLU A 274 7.57 -9.48 -22.00
C GLU A 274 6.49 -9.84 -23.05
N THR A 275 6.75 -10.84 -23.86
CA THR A 275 5.82 -11.32 -24.90
C THR A 275 4.49 -11.83 -24.35
N ALA A 276 4.48 -12.42 -23.15
CA ALA A 276 3.25 -12.90 -22.52
C ALA A 276 2.34 -11.73 -22.05
N LEU A 277 2.92 -10.55 -21.85
CA LEU A 277 2.17 -9.36 -21.41
C LEU A 277 1.78 -8.42 -22.56
N ASP A 278 2.27 -8.60 -23.78
CA ASP A 278 1.97 -7.71 -24.89
C ASP A 278 0.45 -7.51 -25.12
N PRO A 279 -0.39 -8.56 -25.12
CA PRO A 279 -1.84 -8.38 -25.26
C PRO A 279 -2.45 -7.59 -24.09
N VAL A 280 -1.95 -7.83 -22.87
CA VAL A 280 -2.40 -7.13 -21.66
C VAL A 280 -2.04 -5.65 -21.77
N TRP A 281 -0.82 -5.32 -22.21
CA TRP A 281 -0.40 -3.93 -22.42
C TRP A 281 -1.23 -3.22 -23.49
N ALA A 282 -1.51 -3.88 -24.61
CA ALA A 282 -2.36 -3.33 -25.65
C ALA A 282 -3.76 -3.00 -25.13
N PHE A 283 -4.35 -3.92 -24.37
CA PHE A 283 -5.66 -3.67 -23.72
C PHE A 283 -5.60 -2.50 -22.73
N VAL A 284 -4.61 -2.49 -21.84
CA VAL A 284 -4.49 -1.46 -20.79
C VAL A 284 -4.28 -0.07 -21.39
N HIS A 285 -3.47 0.03 -22.43
CA HIS A 285 -3.28 1.29 -23.16
C HIS A 285 -4.60 1.79 -23.76
N LYS A 286 -5.31 0.91 -24.48
CA LYS A 286 -6.60 1.24 -25.09
C LYS A 286 -7.63 1.63 -24.03
N TYR A 287 -7.72 0.86 -22.95
CA TYR A 287 -8.63 1.10 -21.84
C TYR A 287 -8.39 2.48 -21.20
N ARG A 288 -7.13 2.80 -20.87
CA ARG A 288 -6.77 4.09 -20.26
C ARG A 288 -7.06 5.26 -21.17
N THR A 289 -6.76 5.13 -22.46
CA THR A 289 -7.04 6.19 -23.45
C THR A 289 -8.54 6.48 -23.56
N GLN A 290 -9.37 5.44 -23.60
CA GLN A 290 -10.83 5.60 -23.73
C GLN A 290 -11.50 5.93 -22.40
N ALA A 291 -10.95 5.55 -21.26
CA ALA A 291 -11.48 5.91 -19.95
C ALA A 291 -11.34 7.41 -19.65
N SER A 292 -10.44 8.10 -20.33
CA SER A 292 -10.30 9.56 -20.28
C SER A 292 -11.41 10.28 -21.07
N ASP A 293 -12.10 9.59 -21.96
CA ASP A 293 -13.23 10.15 -22.72
C ASP A 293 -14.53 10.03 -21.92
N ALA A 294 -15.08 11.17 -21.50
CA ALA A 294 -16.32 11.23 -20.73
C ALA A 294 -17.53 10.64 -21.47
N ASN A 295 -17.50 10.59 -22.82
CA ASN A 295 -18.60 10.10 -23.64
C ASN A 295 -18.69 8.55 -23.64
N VAL A 296 -17.63 7.85 -23.31
CA VAL A 296 -17.57 6.38 -23.38
C VAL A 296 -18.25 5.71 -22.18
N GLY A 297 -18.55 6.44 -21.10
CA GLY A 297 -19.23 5.89 -19.91
C GLY A 297 -18.37 4.99 -19.03
N LEU A 298 -17.10 4.82 -19.34
CA LEU A 298 -16.14 4.02 -18.58
C LEU A 298 -15.77 4.62 -17.21
N HIS A 299 -16.19 5.86 -16.93
CA HIS A 299 -15.99 6.48 -15.61
C HIS A 299 -16.62 5.66 -14.45
N LYS A 300 -17.57 4.78 -14.75
CA LYS A 300 -18.18 3.83 -13.80
C LYS A 300 -17.34 2.55 -13.59
N ALA A 301 -16.43 2.29 -14.51
CA ALA A 301 -15.57 1.12 -14.43
C ALA A 301 -14.35 1.39 -13.53
N ARG A 302 -13.74 0.31 -13.06
CA ARG A 302 -12.55 0.39 -12.22
C ARG A 302 -11.36 0.89 -13.04
N ARG A 303 -10.61 1.86 -12.51
CA ARG A 303 -9.37 2.33 -13.14
C ARG A 303 -8.31 1.24 -13.15
N PHE A 304 -7.53 1.17 -14.21
CA PHE A 304 -6.48 0.19 -14.37
C PHE A 304 -5.13 0.72 -13.86
N GLY A 305 -4.77 0.37 -12.63
CA GLY A 305 -3.52 0.82 -12.00
C GLY A 305 -2.39 -0.21 -12.09
N THR A 306 -1.17 0.23 -11.82
CA THR A 306 0.05 -0.61 -11.84
C THR A 306 -0.03 -1.82 -10.91
N ARG A 307 -0.68 -1.69 -9.75
CA ARG A 307 -0.88 -2.85 -8.83
C ARG A 307 -1.70 -3.97 -9.46
N GLN A 308 -2.71 -3.61 -10.25
CA GLN A 308 -3.52 -4.59 -10.98
C GLN A 308 -2.69 -5.30 -12.05
N LEU A 309 -1.83 -4.54 -12.76
CA LEU A 309 -0.89 -5.11 -13.73
C LEU A 309 0.08 -6.09 -13.08
N ILE A 310 0.67 -5.74 -11.94
CA ILE A 310 1.57 -6.63 -11.21
C ILE A 310 0.84 -7.93 -10.79
N ARG A 311 -0.40 -7.84 -10.29
CA ARG A 311 -1.20 -9.02 -9.94
C ARG A 311 -1.48 -9.91 -11.14
N ILE A 312 -1.92 -9.31 -12.25
CA ILE A 312 -2.15 -10.06 -13.50
C ILE A 312 -0.86 -10.70 -13.99
N ALA A 313 0.24 -9.96 -13.98
CA ALA A 313 1.53 -10.45 -14.42
C ALA A 313 2.05 -11.60 -13.54
N ARG A 314 1.95 -11.51 -12.22
CA ARG A 314 2.28 -12.60 -11.29
C ARG A 314 1.43 -13.84 -11.53
N ARG A 315 0.14 -13.65 -11.80
CA ARG A 315 -0.76 -14.75 -12.12
C ARG A 315 -0.37 -15.42 -13.42
N LEU A 316 -0.09 -14.66 -14.48
CA LEU A 316 0.37 -15.21 -15.76
C LEU A 316 1.78 -15.84 -15.68
N ALA A 317 2.67 -15.33 -14.83
CA ALA A 317 3.95 -15.96 -14.57
C ALA A 317 3.80 -17.35 -13.92
N ARG A 318 2.84 -17.50 -13.03
CA ARG A 318 2.54 -18.76 -12.34
C ARG A 318 1.67 -19.71 -13.16
N TRP A 319 0.75 -19.15 -13.93
CA TRP A 319 -0.25 -19.86 -14.74
C TRP A 319 -0.27 -19.31 -16.17
N PRO A 320 0.73 -19.70 -17.02
CA PRO A 320 0.85 -19.17 -18.39
C PRO A 320 -0.35 -19.49 -19.29
N ASP A 321 -1.03 -20.61 -19.01
CA ASP A 321 -2.21 -21.08 -19.76
C ASP A 321 -3.54 -20.52 -19.23
N ASP A 322 -3.51 -19.56 -18.28
CA ASP A 322 -4.74 -18.97 -17.74
C ASP A 322 -5.47 -18.14 -18.80
N ASP A 323 -6.80 -18.09 -18.71
CA ASP A 323 -7.62 -17.33 -19.65
C ASP A 323 -7.47 -15.82 -19.41
N VAL A 324 -6.64 -15.18 -20.25
CA VAL A 324 -6.34 -13.73 -20.18
C VAL A 324 -7.61 -12.89 -20.33
N TYR A 325 -8.55 -13.30 -21.19
CA TYR A 325 -9.84 -12.58 -21.35
C TYR A 325 -10.59 -12.55 -20.02
N ARG A 326 -10.76 -13.71 -19.42
CA ARG A 326 -11.51 -13.86 -18.18
C ARG A 326 -10.81 -13.17 -17.00
N LEU A 327 -9.48 -13.23 -16.97
CA LEU A 327 -8.65 -12.58 -15.96
C LEU A 327 -8.83 -11.06 -16.00
N LEU A 328 -8.77 -10.44 -17.18
CA LEU A 328 -8.95 -9.01 -17.37
C LEU A 328 -10.40 -8.59 -17.11
N PHE A 329 -11.36 -9.36 -17.61
CA PHE A 329 -12.79 -9.10 -17.43
C PHE A 329 -13.19 -9.11 -15.94
N ARG A 330 -12.74 -10.10 -15.20
CA ARG A 330 -12.92 -10.21 -13.74
C ARG A 330 -12.21 -9.07 -12.99
N ASN A 331 -10.99 -8.72 -13.40
CA ASN A 331 -10.23 -7.65 -12.76
C ASN A 331 -10.93 -6.29 -12.87
N GLN A 332 -11.60 -6.04 -13.99
CA GLN A 332 -12.40 -4.83 -14.21
C GLN A 332 -13.79 -4.89 -13.57
N LEU A 333 -14.12 -5.97 -12.84
CA LEU A 333 -15.41 -6.18 -12.20
C LEU A 333 -16.58 -6.10 -13.21
N CYS A 334 -16.36 -6.56 -14.44
CA CYS A 334 -17.33 -6.42 -15.54
C CYS A 334 -18.69 -7.04 -15.25
N ASP A 335 -18.73 -8.12 -14.44
CA ASP A 335 -19.98 -8.78 -14.04
C ASP A 335 -20.90 -7.86 -13.21
N PHE A 336 -20.34 -6.80 -12.60
CA PHE A 336 -21.07 -5.83 -11.77
C PHE A 336 -21.33 -4.50 -12.50
N LEU A 337 -20.87 -4.36 -13.74
CA LEU A 337 -21.06 -3.15 -14.55
C LEU A 337 -22.37 -3.19 -15.31
N PRO A 338 -22.95 -2.03 -15.65
CA PRO A 338 -24.07 -1.95 -16.60
C PRO A 338 -23.71 -2.65 -17.93
N ARG A 339 -24.71 -3.26 -18.57
CA ARG A 339 -24.52 -4.01 -19.82
C ARG A 339 -23.74 -3.20 -20.88
N THR A 340 -24.11 -1.95 -21.08
CA THR A 340 -23.44 -1.07 -22.05
C THR A 340 -21.95 -0.91 -21.79
N VAL A 341 -21.55 -0.71 -20.54
CA VAL A 341 -20.14 -0.57 -20.16
C VAL A 341 -19.40 -1.90 -20.31
N ARG A 342 -20.04 -2.99 -19.92
CA ARG A 342 -19.51 -4.35 -20.08
C ARG A 342 -19.26 -4.68 -21.55
N ASP A 343 -20.20 -4.36 -22.43
CA ASP A 343 -20.09 -4.59 -23.86
C ASP A 343 -18.95 -3.77 -24.49
N ILE A 344 -18.70 -2.55 -24.00
CA ILE A 344 -17.55 -1.73 -24.39
C ILE A 344 -16.23 -2.41 -24.00
N VAL A 345 -16.10 -2.86 -22.75
CA VAL A 345 -14.88 -3.55 -22.29
C VAL A 345 -14.66 -4.84 -23.07
N HIS A 346 -15.73 -5.60 -23.34
CA HIS A 346 -15.67 -6.79 -24.18
C HIS A 346 -15.14 -6.46 -25.59
N GLN A 347 -15.69 -5.45 -26.24
CA GLN A 347 -15.23 -5.03 -27.56
C GLN A 347 -13.76 -4.59 -27.55
N MET A 348 -13.32 -3.86 -26.52
CA MET A 348 -11.92 -3.48 -26.38
C MET A 348 -10.97 -4.69 -26.31
N LEU A 349 -11.39 -5.76 -25.59
CA LEU A 349 -10.60 -6.99 -25.50
C LEU A 349 -10.52 -7.67 -26.87
N LEU A 350 -11.63 -7.79 -27.60
CA LEU A 350 -11.66 -8.35 -28.95
C LEU A 350 -10.78 -7.56 -29.93
N ASP A 351 -10.81 -6.26 -29.86
CA ASP A 351 -10.05 -5.37 -30.75
C ASP A 351 -8.53 -5.49 -30.59
N VAL A 352 -8.07 -5.97 -29.42
CA VAL A 352 -6.65 -6.25 -29.16
C VAL A 352 -6.31 -7.75 -29.30
N GLY A 353 -7.24 -8.53 -29.87
CA GLY A 353 -7.02 -9.96 -30.13
C GLY A 353 -7.23 -10.87 -28.90
N ILE A 354 -7.77 -10.35 -27.80
CA ILE A 354 -8.07 -11.16 -26.61
C ILE A 354 -9.55 -11.59 -26.69
N ALA A 355 -9.77 -12.80 -27.15
CA ALA A 355 -11.12 -13.39 -27.26
C ALA A 355 -11.37 -14.41 -26.15
N PRO A 356 -12.61 -14.60 -25.70
CA PRO A 356 -12.95 -15.68 -24.77
C PRO A 356 -12.72 -17.03 -25.43
N HIS A 357 -12.11 -17.98 -24.69
CA HIS A 357 -11.83 -19.31 -25.20
C HIS A 357 -13.09 -20.00 -25.73
N GLY A 358 -13.07 -20.40 -27.00
CA GLY A 358 -14.11 -21.19 -27.66
C GLY A 358 -15.29 -20.40 -28.20
N SER A 359 -15.14 -19.11 -28.49
CA SER A 359 -16.13 -18.32 -29.17
C SER A 359 -15.88 -18.28 -30.68
N GLU A 360 -16.63 -19.03 -31.43
CA GLU A 360 -17.03 -18.60 -32.77
C GLU A 360 -18.38 -17.84 -32.59
N GLY A 361 -18.32 -16.54 -32.51
CA GLY A 361 -19.40 -15.62 -32.87
C GLY A 361 -20.53 -15.31 -31.91
N ALA A 362 -20.59 -15.80 -30.66
CA ALA A 362 -21.66 -15.40 -29.74
C ALA A 362 -21.16 -15.29 -28.30
N PHE A 363 -21.68 -14.28 -27.59
CA PHE A 363 -21.49 -14.04 -26.16
C PHE A 363 -22.13 -15.18 -25.34
N GLN A 364 -21.57 -16.36 -25.44
CA GLN A 364 -21.91 -17.45 -24.52
C GLN A 364 -20.85 -17.50 -23.43
N TYR A 365 -21.30 -17.18 -22.22
CA TYR A 365 -20.55 -17.44 -21.00
C TYR A 365 -20.15 -18.92 -21.02
N LYS A 366 -18.93 -19.19 -21.44
CA LYS A 366 -18.41 -20.55 -21.36
C LYS A 366 -18.25 -20.83 -19.87
N PRO A 367 -18.88 -21.91 -19.36
CA PRO A 367 -18.69 -22.28 -17.97
C PRO A 367 -17.19 -22.42 -17.70
N PRO A 368 -16.75 -22.11 -16.48
CA PRO A 368 -15.38 -22.35 -16.10
C PRO A 368 -14.99 -23.77 -16.43
N LEU A 369 -13.68 -23.98 -16.64
CA LEU A 369 -13.08 -25.29 -16.79
C LEU A 369 -13.88 -26.31 -15.96
N ARG A 370 -14.44 -27.32 -16.61
CA ARG A 370 -15.24 -28.31 -15.88
C ARG A 370 -14.26 -29.12 -15.04
N LEU A 371 -14.35 -28.92 -13.75
CA LEU A 371 -13.52 -29.55 -12.75
C LEU A 371 -14.33 -30.63 -12.06
N SER A 372 -13.70 -31.76 -11.79
CA SER A 372 -14.23 -32.74 -10.84
C SER A 372 -14.24 -32.20 -9.41
N ALA A 373 -14.95 -32.84 -8.51
CA ALA A 373 -14.87 -32.46 -7.09
C ALA A 373 -13.41 -32.49 -6.63
N PRO A 374 -12.97 -31.50 -5.80
CA PRO A 374 -11.61 -31.48 -5.29
C PRO A 374 -11.32 -32.70 -4.44
N VAL A 375 -10.11 -33.25 -4.56
CA VAL A 375 -9.66 -34.46 -3.85
C VAL A 375 -8.52 -34.12 -2.91
N VAL A 376 -8.55 -34.70 -1.72
CA VAL A 376 -7.47 -34.61 -0.74
C VAL A 376 -6.67 -35.91 -0.77
N GLU A 377 -5.40 -35.82 -1.19
CA GLU A 377 -4.50 -36.96 -1.30
C GLU A 377 -3.15 -36.65 -0.65
N ALA A 378 -2.68 -37.53 0.22
CA ALA A 378 -1.34 -37.46 0.82
C ALA A 378 -0.93 -36.05 1.33
N GLY A 379 -1.83 -35.35 2.04
CA GLY A 379 -1.53 -33.99 2.55
C GLY A 379 -1.59 -32.88 1.51
N THR A 380 -2.16 -33.15 0.33
CA THR A 380 -2.31 -32.20 -0.77
C THR A 380 -3.77 -32.07 -1.18
N LEU A 381 -4.24 -30.86 -1.43
CA LEU A 381 -5.52 -30.59 -2.09
C LEU A 381 -5.28 -30.50 -3.60
N ALA A 382 -6.00 -31.29 -4.38
CA ALA A 382 -5.88 -31.35 -5.83
C ALA A 382 -7.22 -31.10 -6.54
N PHE A 383 -7.17 -30.37 -7.64
CA PHE A 383 -8.26 -30.17 -8.59
C PHE A 383 -7.91 -30.85 -9.91
N PHE A 384 -8.84 -31.54 -10.51
CA PHE A 384 -8.65 -32.27 -11.77
C PHE A 384 -9.67 -31.78 -12.81
N ASP A 385 -9.29 -31.79 -14.08
CA ASP A 385 -10.22 -31.60 -15.19
C ASP A 385 -11.06 -32.86 -15.46
N GLU A 386 -11.97 -32.78 -16.41
CA GLU A 386 -12.81 -33.92 -16.83
C GLU A 386 -12.00 -35.13 -17.40
N SER A 387 -10.77 -34.87 -17.84
CA SER A 387 -9.87 -35.92 -18.35
C SER A 387 -9.07 -36.60 -17.22
N GLY A 388 -9.20 -36.13 -15.97
CA GLY A 388 -8.42 -36.62 -14.84
C GLY A 388 -7.01 -36.02 -14.75
N LYS A 389 -6.68 -35.00 -15.53
CA LYS A 389 -5.41 -34.29 -15.45
C LYS A 389 -5.43 -33.31 -14.28
N PRO A 390 -4.40 -33.28 -13.42
CA PRO A 390 -4.34 -32.31 -12.34
C PRO A 390 -4.14 -30.89 -12.89
N VAL A 391 -5.02 -29.98 -12.49
CA VAL A 391 -5.00 -28.55 -12.88
C VAL A 391 -4.36 -27.70 -11.81
N LEU A 392 -4.58 -28.05 -10.53
CA LEU A 392 -4.04 -27.34 -9.39
C LEU A 392 -3.72 -28.34 -8.28
N ARG A 393 -2.56 -28.18 -7.66
CA ARG A 393 -2.19 -28.90 -6.43
C ARG A 393 -1.58 -27.93 -5.45
N VAL A 394 -2.06 -27.94 -4.22
CA VAL A 394 -1.57 -27.10 -3.11
C VAL A 394 -1.40 -27.96 -1.86
N PRO A 395 -0.38 -27.70 -1.05
CA PRO A 395 -0.22 -28.41 0.23
C PRO A 395 -1.34 -28.03 1.18
N ARG A 396 -1.77 -29.00 2.02
CA ARG A 396 -2.65 -28.73 3.16
C ARG A 396 -1.83 -28.25 4.35
N TYR A 397 -2.45 -27.48 5.22
CA TYR A 397 -1.77 -26.96 6.41
C TYR A 397 -1.57 -28.01 7.50
N ASP A 398 -2.38 -29.05 7.53
CA ASP A 398 -2.36 -30.12 8.55
C ASP A 398 -2.48 -29.53 9.98
N TRP A 399 -3.38 -28.58 10.13
CA TRP A 399 -3.55 -27.83 11.37
C TRP A 399 -4.08 -28.72 12.51
N ARG A 400 -4.99 -29.65 12.17
CA ARG A 400 -5.56 -30.59 13.15
C ARG A 400 -4.49 -31.41 13.90
N SER A 401 -3.40 -31.73 13.21
CA SER A 401 -2.28 -32.45 13.81
C SER A 401 -1.34 -31.54 14.62
N LYS A 402 -1.18 -30.28 14.18
CA LYS A 402 -0.24 -29.33 14.77
C LYS A 402 -0.79 -28.60 15.98
N ASP A 403 -2.06 -28.25 15.96
CA ASP A 403 -2.79 -27.52 17.00
C ASP A 403 -4.18 -28.14 17.22
N PRO A 404 -4.31 -29.16 18.10
CA PRO A 404 -5.59 -29.80 18.39
C PRO A 404 -6.61 -28.85 19.02
N GLU A 405 -6.22 -27.83 19.75
CA GLU A 405 -7.10 -26.83 20.35
C GLU A 405 -7.69 -25.93 19.27
N GLY A 406 -6.86 -25.42 18.36
CA GLY A 406 -7.28 -24.64 17.20
C GLY A 406 -8.05 -25.45 16.16
N ALA A 407 -7.98 -26.78 16.19
CA ALA A 407 -8.71 -27.66 15.27
C ALA A 407 -10.24 -27.49 15.35
N SER A 408 -10.77 -27.07 16.50
CA SER A 408 -12.19 -26.74 16.68
C SER A 408 -12.66 -25.56 15.84
N LEU A 409 -11.74 -24.70 15.42
CA LEU A 409 -12.01 -23.53 14.56
C LEU A 409 -12.05 -23.90 13.06
N ILE A 410 -11.66 -25.11 12.69
CA ILE A 410 -11.75 -25.57 11.29
C ILE A 410 -13.22 -25.88 10.98
N PRO A 411 -13.80 -25.25 9.94
CA PRO A 411 -15.19 -25.49 9.60
C PRO A 411 -15.45 -26.97 9.27
N ASN A 412 -16.65 -27.45 9.61
CA ASN A 412 -17.12 -28.76 9.20
C ASN A 412 -18.25 -28.58 8.17
N ALA A 413 -17.90 -28.52 6.91
CA ALA A 413 -18.82 -28.25 5.82
C ALA A 413 -19.32 -29.53 5.12
N HIS A 414 -18.69 -30.69 5.34
CA HIS A 414 -18.94 -31.95 4.62
C HIS A 414 -20.42 -32.40 4.60
N GLY A 415 -21.17 -32.17 5.67
CA GLY A 415 -22.58 -32.60 5.72
C GLY A 415 -23.56 -31.69 4.96
N SER A 416 -23.14 -30.53 4.49
CA SER A 416 -24.02 -29.49 3.93
C SER A 416 -23.57 -28.88 2.62
N PHE A 417 -22.48 -29.38 2.02
CA PHE A 417 -21.94 -28.83 0.78
C PHE A 417 -22.14 -29.79 -0.40
N PHE A 418 -22.81 -29.32 -1.45
CA PHE A 418 -23.02 -30.05 -2.68
C PHE A 418 -22.14 -29.46 -3.79
N HIS A 419 -21.22 -30.26 -4.31
CA HIS A 419 -20.35 -29.83 -5.40
C HIS A 419 -21.13 -29.68 -6.71
N ASN A 420 -21.04 -28.50 -7.30
CA ASN A 420 -21.49 -28.27 -8.66
C ASN A 420 -20.35 -27.56 -9.45
N THR A 421 -20.42 -27.59 -10.77
CA THR A 421 -19.38 -27.06 -11.65
C THR A 421 -19.02 -25.59 -11.36
N GLN A 422 -20.01 -24.75 -11.03
CA GLN A 422 -19.77 -23.33 -10.76
C GLN A 422 -19.05 -23.13 -9.43
N GLN A 423 -19.49 -23.83 -8.38
CA GLN A 423 -18.89 -23.75 -7.05
C GLN A 423 -17.47 -24.33 -7.03
N THR A 424 -17.27 -25.48 -7.72
CA THR A 424 -15.96 -26.09 -7.84
C THR A 424 -14.97 -25.16 -8.60
N GLY A 425 -15.42 -24.54 -9.69
CA GLY A 425 -14.61 -23.54 -10.42
C GLY A 425 -14.30 -22.29 -9.59
N LEU A 426 -15.24 -21.86 -8.74
CA LEU A 426 -15.00 -20.75 -7.82
C LEU A 426 -14.01 -21.15 -6.71
N MET A 427 -14.16 -22.33 -6.10
CA MET A 427 -13.19 -22.84 -5.11
C MET A 427 -11.79 -22.95 -5.69
N HIS A 428 -11.65 -23.48 -6.91
CA HIS A 428 -10.37 -23.53 -7.62
C HIS A 428 -9.75 -22.14 -7.76
N SER A 429 -10.52 -21.13 -8.21
CA SER A 429 -10.03 -19.74 -8.32
C SER A 429 -9.64 -19.14 -6.96
N ILE A 430 -10.41 -19.42 -5.91
CA ILE A 430 -10.11 -18.98 -4.54
C ILE A 430 -8.78 -19.58 -4.07
N VAL A 431 -8.60 -20.88 -4.25
CA VAL A 431 -7.36 -21.56 -3.85
C VAL A 431 -6.15 -21.06 -4.66
N GLN A 432 -6.32 -20.81 -5.96
CA GLN A 432 -5.28 -20.19 -6.77
C GLN A 432 -4.86 -18.82 -6.22
N ASP A 433 -5.81 -17.97 -5.91
CA ASP A 433 -5.52 -16.61 -5.45
C ASP A 433 -4.92 -16.61 -4.02
N LEU A 434 -5.45 -17.42 -3.11
CA LEU A 434 -4.98 -17.48 -1.72
C LEU A 434 -3.63 -18.18 -1.57
N GLU A 435 -3.53 -19.41 -2.11
CA GLU A 435 -2.44 -20.32 -1.75
C GLU A 435 -1.22 -20.20 -2.69
N THR A 436 -1.42 -19.67 -3.88
CA THR A 436 -0.34 -19.55 -4.85
C THR A 436 0.12 -18.13 -5.11
N LEU A 437 -0.73 -17.15 -4.85
CA LEU A 437 -0.46 -15.73 -5.10
C LEU A 437 -0.46 -14.87 -3.84
N ASP A 438 -0.83 -15.44 -2.68
CA ASP A 438 -0.95 -14.74 -1.40
C ASP A 438 -1.83 -13.46 -1.50
N GLU A 439 -2.95 -13.58 -2.23
CA GLU A 439 -3.86 -12.47 -2.49
C GLU A 439 -5.07 -12.51 -1.55
N HIS A 440 -5.45 -11.34 -1.03
CA HIS A 440 -6.69 -11.18 -0.29
C HIS A 440 -7.90 -11.20 -1.22
N LEU A 441 -9.00 -11.81 -0.78
CA LEU A 441 -10.20 -12.01 -1.59
C LEU A 441 -11.39 -11.21 -1.07
N LEU A 442 -12.16 -10.66 -1.99
CA LEU A 442 -13.46 -10.06 -1.72
C LEU A 442 -14.53 -10.82 -2.51
N LEU A 443 -15.34 -11.62 -1.82
CA LEU A 443 -16.47 -12.34 -2.43
C LEU A 443 -17.70 -11.47 -2.45
N MET A 444 -18.11 -11.05 -3.64
CA MET A 444 -19.33 -10.25 -3.86
C MET A 444 -20.45 -11.11 -4.43
N GLY A 445 -21.67 -10.83 -4.03
CA GLY A 445 -22.86 -11.53 -4.52
C GLY A 445 -24.07 -11.30 -3.62
N ALA A 446 -25.25 -11.64 -4.10
CA ALA A 446 -26.49 -11.51 -3.34
C ALA A 446 -26.47 -12.33 -2.04
N GLN A 447 -27.32 -11.97 -1.09
CA GLN A 447 -27.51 -12.76 0.13
C GLN A 447 -28.04 -14.15 -0.23
N GLY A 448 -27.62 -15.18 0.48
CA GLY A 448 -28.04 -16.55 0.23
C GLY A 448 -27.30 -17.32 -0.88
N THR A 449 -26.36 -16.69 -1.61
CA THR A 449 -25.60 -17.36 -2.70
C THR A 449 -24.51 -18.33 -2.23
N GLY A 450 -24.42 -18.61 -0.93
CA GLY A 450 -23.51 -19.61 -0.37
C GLY A 450 -22.05 -19.15 -0.22
N LYS A 451 -21.76 -17.85 -0.24
CA LYS A 451 -20.37 -17.31 -0.11
C LYS A 451 -19.64 -17.87 1.11
N ASN A 452 -20.27 -17.84 2.28
CA ASN A 452 -19.66 -18.34 3.51
C ASN A 452 -19.45 -19.86 3.45
N LYS A 453 -20.43 -20.62 2.90
CA LYS A 453 -20.32 -22.09 2.75
C LYS A 453 -19.18 -22.49 1.83
N ILE A 454 -18.95 -21.74 0.74
CA ILE A 454 -17.81 -21.98 -0.16
C ILE A 454 -16.49 -21.74 0.57
N MET A 455 -16.39 -20.66 1.35
CA MET A 455 -15.19 -20.41 2.15
C MET A 455 -14.96 -21.45 3.23
N ASP A 456 -16.02 -21.88 3.93
CA ASP A 456 -15.95 -22.95 4.92
C ASP A 456 -15.46 -24.26 4.30
N GLN A 457 -15.96 -24.60 3.10
CA GLN A 457 -15.51 -25.79 2.36
C GLN A 457 -14.03 -25.67 1.94
N VAL A 458 -13.59 -24.51 1.45
CA VAL A 458 -12.18 -24.29 1.08
C VAL A 458 -11.27 -24.44 2.31
N LEU A 459 -11.65 -23.83 3.43
CA LEU A 459 -10.85 -23.90 4.66
C LEU A 459 -10.80 -25.32 5.24
N GLU A 460 -11.90 -26.06 5.18
CA GLU A 460 -11.93 -27.46 5.58
C GLU A 460 -11.02 -28.32 4.69
N LEU A 461 -11.09 -28.17 3.37
CA LEU A 461 -10.25 -28.90 2.43
C LEU A 461 -8.75 -28.57 2.62
N LEU A 462 -8.41 -27.34 2.96
CA LEU A 462 -7.05 -26.91 3.26
C LEU A 462 -6.59 -27.27 4.68
N ASP A 463 -7.48 -27.74 5.53
CA ASP A 463 -7.24 -27.97 6.97
C ASP A 463 -6.75 -26.70 7.68
N ARG A 464 -7.48 -25.61 7.49
CA ARG A 464 -7.14 -24.27 7.98
C ARG A 464 -8.23 -23.73 8.91
N PRO A 465 -7.88 -23.19 10.11
CA PRO A 465 -8.85 -22.61 11.03
C PRO A 465 -9.47 -21.34 10.45
N ARG A 466 -10.67 -21.04 10.92
CA ARG A 466 -11.43 -19.85 10.56
C ARG A 466 -11.62 -18.95 11.77
N GLU A 467 -11.25 -17.68 11.60
CA GLU A 467 -11.72 -16.62 12.46
C GLU A 467 -12.80 -15.83 11.73
N TYR A 468 -13.93 -15.60 12.40
CA TYR A 468 -15.10 -14.97 11.79
C TYR A 468 -15.40 -13.64 12.50
N ILE A 469 -15.21 -12.54 11.76
CA ILE A 469 -15.52 -11.18 12.24
C ILE A 469 -16.71 -10.66 11.45
N GLN A 470 -17.82 -10.42 12.15
CA GLN A 470 -19.00 -9.83 11.54
C GLN A 470 -18.85 -8.31 11.50
N MET A 471 -18.62 -7.77 10.31
CA MET A 471 -18.51 -6.32 10.10
C MET A 471 -19.89 -5.68 10.15
N ASN A 472 -20.10 -4.74 11.06
CA ASN A 472 -21.27 -3.87 11.11
C ASN A 472 -20.84 -2.40 11.09
N ARG A 473 -21.79 -1.49 10.93
CA ARG A 473 -21.51 -0.05 10.84
C ARG A 473 -20.88 0.53 12.12
N ASP A 474 -21.20 -0.05 13.26
CA ASP A 474 -20.79 0.44 14.56
C ASP A 474 -19.53 -0.25 15.09
N LEU A 475 -18.91 -1.10 14.27
CA LEU A 475 -17.67 -1.79 14.62
C LEU A 475 -16.52 -0.80 14.60
N SER A 476 -16.01 -0.46 15.76
CA SER A 476 -14.76 0.29 15.90
C SER A 476 -13.57 -0.66 15.78
N LEU A 477 -12.49 -0.21 15.11
CA LEU A 477 -11.23 -0.95 15.04
C LEU A 477 -10.59 -1.24 16.41
N ILE A 478 -11.10 -0.60 17.47
CA ILE A 478 -10.68 -0.85 18.86
C ILE A 478 -11.22 -2.20 19.38
N HIS A 479 -12.23 -2.77 18.72
CA HIS A 479 -12.87 -4.03 19.14
C HIS A 479 -12.44 -5.24 18.29
N ILE A 480 -11.50 -5.06 17.37
CA ILE A 480 -10.84 -6.08 16.58
C ILE A 480 -9.41 -6.26 17.07
#